data_be5d8b478b0735c3832b5dec4ee02992
#
_entry.id   be5d8b478b0735c3832b5dec4ee02992
#
_cell.length_a   1.000
_cell.length_b   1.000
_cell.length_c   1.000
_cell.angle_alpha   90.00
_cell.angle_beta   90.00
_cell.angle_gamma   90.00
#
_symmetry.space_group_name_H-M   'P 1'
#
loop_
_entity.id
_entity.type
_entity.pdbx_description
1 polymer ?
#
loop_
_entity_poly.entity_id
_entity_poly.type
_entity_poly.pdbx_seq_one_letter_code
_entity_poly.pdbx_strand_id
1 'polypeptide(L)'
;MKLSFHEYLDKMRGCWNGKNIGGTLGTPFEGMRGLFDIQYYSQPLDKPLPNDDLDLQLVWLNAVEKYGRNINRELLGEYWLSFIYPDCAEYGAGKNNLRAGLVPPLSGYVGNHYRNSNGSWILTEIWACLCPGHPELAVKYAYEDAIIDHSYEGVYAAVFLAAIESAAFIISDTNALIDIGLSYLPEDSAIHKAIACARACYQSGLTWQQARKKLLQEVPSSFSVLKTDPRDMEPDEPVGPIGFDAPGHMGIIVMAWLYGEGDFDKCISIAASCGEDADCTAGSLAAILGIVSGNGAISEKWLKPLGGMILTSCINRSDVDVSIPNTIDELVQRVAIQMQRFMNPQDLAFDDNLGIEAILADESRQCYEPERVGCWYARDYRRTFTNPFLVKHTSHPFDVYVDYHEAPYIAEDVTKKFTLTFENNLLRQQWLHAALHLPEGWEISPARSLAINLEQAHCNVPLARVTIEITPHNLTQSRYDLILQVTSDGHHTQSLIPIVLLTGGDYQIFSE
;
A
#
# COMPACT_ATOMS: atom_id res chain seq x y z
N MET A 1 -3.06 -16.34 -20.77
CA MET A 1 -1.60 -16.31 -21.09
C MET A 1 -0.83 -17.30 -20.26
N LYS A 2 0.38 -17.68 -20.70
CA LYS A 2 1.28 -18.60 -20.00
C LYS A 2 2.64 -17.90 -19.87
N LEU A 3 3.04 -17.54 -18.65
CA LEU A 3 4.36 -17.00 -18.32
C LEU A 3 5.24 -18.15 -17.85
N SER A 4 6.33 -18.46 -18.57
CA SER A 4 7.24 -19.51 -18.12
C SER A 4 7.90 -19.17 -16.79
N PHE A 5 8.22 -20.18 -15.97
CA PHE A 5 8.87 -19.94 -14.67
C PHE A 5 10.24 -19.26 -14.82
N HIS A 6 10.97 -19.60 -15.89
CA HIS A 6 12.25 -18.95 -16.19
C HIS A 6 12.08 -17.46 -16.51
N GLU A 7 11.07 -17.11 -17.32
CA GLU A 7 10.76 -15.72 -17.66
C GLU A 7 10.28 -14.94 -16.41
N TYR A 8 9.47 -15.56 -15.56
CA TYR A 8 9.09 -14.98 -14.27
C TYR A 8 10.31 -14.63 -13.42
N LEU A 9 11.30 -15.54 -13.29
CA LEU A 9 12.52 -15.27 -12.53
C LEU A 9 13.36 -14.14 -13.13
N ASP A 10 13.43 -14.06 -14.46
CA ASP A 10 14.15 -12.98 -15.15
C ASP A 10 13.47 -11.63 -14.95
N LYS A 11 12.16 -11.57 -15.11
CA LYS A 11 11.36 -10.36 -14.86
C LYS A 11 11.44 -9.91 -13.40
N MET A 12 11.34 -10.83 -12.44
CA MET A 12 11.48 -10.51 -11.02
C MET A 12 12.90 -10.00 -10.68
N ARG A 13 13.95 -10.60 -11.28
CA ARG A 13 15.31 -10.08 -11.14
C ARG A 13 15.43 -8.68 -11.73
N GLY A 14 14.77 -8.42 -12.88
CA GLY A 14 14.66 -7.10 -13.50
C GLY A 14 13.98 -6.08 -12.58
N CYS A 15 12.91 -6.47 -11.93
CA CYS A 15 12.19 -5.67 -10.93
C CYS A 15 13.14 -5.19 -9.81
N TRP A 16 13.78 -6.11 -9.12
CA TRP A 16 14.63 -5.80 -7.96
C TRP A 16 15.90 -5.05 -8.32
N ASN A 17 16.53 -5.40 -9.46
CA ASN A 17 17.65 -4.62 -9.97
C ASN A 17 17.20 -3.22 -10.40
N GLY A 18 16.04 -3.11 -11.07
CA GLY A 18 15.46 -1.82 -11.42
C GLY A 18 15.24 -0.93 -10.19
N LYS A 19 14.57 -1.47 -9.15
CA LYS A 19 14.34 -0.76 -7.89
C LYS A 19 15.66 -0.25 -7.29
N ASN A 20 16.65 -1.10 -7.19
CA ASN A 20 17.96 -0.77 -6.62
C ASN A 20 18.73 0.26 -7.47
N ILE A 21 18.63 0.17 -8.81
CA ILE A 21 19.23 1.13 -9.75
C ILE A 21 18.59 2.50 -9.60
N GLY A 22 17.25 2.57 -9.69
CA GLY A 22 16.51 3.82 -9.64
C GLY A 22 16.63 4.51 -8.29
N GLY A 23 16.52 3.76 -7.19
CA GLY A 23 16.76 4.26 -5.84
C GLY A 23 18.16 4.84 -5.68
N THR A 24 19.20 4.09 -6.07
CA THR A 24 20.59 4.59 -6.03
C THR A 24 20.84 5.82 -6.92
N LEU A 25 20.14 5.91 -8.07
CA LEU A 25 20.23 7.05 -8.98
C LEU A 25 19.57 8.30 -8.39
N GLY A 26 18.40 8.15 -7.77
CA GLY A 26 17.59 9.26 -7.27
C GLY A 26 18.00 9.77 -5.89
N THR A 27 18.47 8.92 -4.98
CA THR A 27 18.82 9.27 -3.57
C THR A 27 19.62 10.59 -3.42
N PRO A 28 20.63 10.93 -4.26
CA PRO A 28 21.33 12.19 -4.11
C PRO A 28 20.49 13.44 -4.39
N PHE A 29 19.31 13.29 -4.97
CA PHE A 29 18.38 14.36 -5.39
C PHE A 29 17.06 14.34 -4.66
N GLU A 30 16.86 13.39 -3.73
CA GLU A 30 15.70 13.28 -2.88
C GLU A 30 15.47 14.57 -2.08
N GLY A 31 14.24 15.06 -2.06
CA GLY A 31 13.86 16.29 -1.37
C GLY A 31 14.32 17.58 -2.05
N MET A 32 14.89 17.51 -3.24
CA MET A 32 15.33 18.66 -4.01
C MET A 32 14.29 19.03 -5.07
N ARG A 33 13.77 20.24 -5.02
CA ARG A 33 12.93 20.78 -6.09
C ARG A 33 13.78 21.47 -7.14
N GLY A 34 13.61 21.07 -8.40
CA GLY A 34 14.32 21.64 -9.53
C GLY A 34 14.24 20.76 -10.77
N LEU A 35 14.78 21.24 -11.88
CA LEU A 35 15.01 20.47 -13.09
C LEU A 35 16.48 20.10 -13.14
N PHE A 36 16.76 18.82 -13.09
CA PHE A 36 18.10 18.28 -13.15
C PHE A 36 18.38 17.66 -14.53
N ASP A 37 19.65 17.43 -14.83
CA ASP A 37 20.10 16.67 -16.00
C ASP A 37 20.87 15.45 -15.54
N ILE A 38 20.13 14.43 -15.13
CA ILE A 38 20.68 13.20 -14.55
C ILE A 38 20.71 12.14 -15.63
N GLN A 39 21.91 11.78 -16.07
CA GLN A 39 22.14 10.78 -17.12
C GLN A 39 22.77 9.49 -16.57
N TYR A 40 23.33 9.54 -15.40
CA TYR A 40 24.02 8.43 -14.74
C TYR A 40 24.20 8.72 -13.25
N TYR A 41 24.72 7.75 -12.51
CA TYR A 41 25.05 7.92 -11.08
C TYR A 41 25.91 9.16 -10.84
N SER A 42 25.58 9.97 -9.86
CA SER A 42 26.25 11.24 -9.55
C SER A 42 27.66 11.09 -8.97
N GLN A 43 28.01 9.89 -8.51
CA GLN A 43 29.30 9.55 -7.92
C GLN A 43 29.77 8.17 -8.35
N PRO A 44 31.10 7.87 -8.32
CA PRO A 44 31.58 6.51 -8.53
C PRO A 44 31.03 5.57 -7.47
N LEU A 45 30.48 4.42 -7.91
CA LEU A 45 29.91 3.40 -7.04
C LEU A 45 30.64 2.08 -7.18
N ASP A 46 30.78 1.35 -6.08
CA ASP A 46 31.18 -0.05 -5.99
C ASP A 46 30.09 -0.92 -5.32
N LYS A 47 28.99 -0.29 -4.90
CA LYS A 47 27.83 -0.88 -4.24
C LYS A 47 26.65 0.09 -4.32
N PRO A 48 25.41 -0.39 -4.12
CA PRO A 48 24.22 0.49 -4.08
C PRO A 48 24.26 1.44 -2.89
N LEU A 49 23.45 2.49 -2.93
CA LEU A 49 23.13 3.26 -1.74
C LEU A 49 22.03 2.53 -0.96
N PRO A 50 22.07 2.55 0.39
CA PRO A 50 20.95 2.07 1.19
C PRO A 50 19.70 2.90 0.89
N ASN A 51 18.55 2.24 0.79
CA ASN A 51 17.29 2.90 0.46
C ASN A 51 16.14 2.18 1.15
N ASP A 52 15.26 2.91 1.84
CA ASP A 52 14.08 2.37 2.52
C ASP A 52 13.06 1.76 1.55
N ASP A 53 12.99 2.23 0.33
CA ASP A 53 12.17 1.66 -0.75
C ASP A 53 12.35 0.14 -0.92
N LEU A 54 13.58 -0.33 -0.76
CA LEU A 54 13.87 -1.76 -0.82
C LEU A 54 13.85 -2.42 0.56
N ASP A 55 14.37 -1.73 1.58
CA ASP A 55 14.53 -2.26 2.93
C ASP A 55 13.25 -2.82 3.54
N LEU A 56 12.17 -2.05 3.44
CA LEU A 56 10.90 -2.40 4.07
C LEU A 56 10.28 -3.65 3.46
N GLN A 57 10.45 -3.85 2.16
CA GLN A 57 9.99 -5.05 1.45
C GLN A 57 10.71 -6.33 1.91
N LEU A 58 11.95 -6.21 2.39
CA LEU A 58 12.69 -7.35 2.95
C LEU A 58 12.13 -7.77 4.32
N VAL A 59 11.57 -6.83 5.06
CA VAL A 59 10.82 -7.12 6.30
C VAL A 59 9.52 -7.87 5.96
N TRP A 60 8.83 -7.45 4.89
CA TRP A 60 7.64 -8.15 4.40
C TRP A 60 7.94 -9.56 3.91
N LEU A 61 9.07 -9.78 3.26
CA LEU A 61 9.50 -11.13 2.88
C LEU A 61 9.61 -12.05 4.11
N ASN A 62 10.18 -11.57 5.21
CA ASN A 62 10.26 -12.34 6.45
C ASN A 62 8.87 -12.66 7.01
N ALA A 63 7.94 -11.69 6.99
CA ALA A 63 6.56 -11.92 7.39
C ALA A 63 5.87 -12.98 6.50
N VAL A 64 6.04 -12.88 5.18
CA VAL A 64 5.49 -13.81 4.18
C VAL A 64 6.02 -15.22 4.39
N GLU A 65 7.31 -15.40 4.65
CA GLU A 65 7.92 -16.71 4.91
C GLU A 65 7.35 -17.38 6.14
N LYS A 66 7.04 -16.60 7.17
CA LYS A 66 6.52 -17.12 8.44
C LYS A 66 5.02 -17.38 8.41
N TYR A 67 4.24 -16.51 7.81
CA TYR A 67 2.77 -16.51 7.92
C TYR A 67 2.05 -16.84 6.60
N GLY A 68 2.74 -16.79 5.47
CA GLY A 68 2.17 -17.08 4.15
C GLY A 68 0.98 -16.16 3.83
N ARG A 69 -0.10 -16.75 3.30
CA ARG A 69 -1.33 -16.04 2.94
C ARG A 69 -2.12 -15.43 4.12
N ASN A 70 -1.76 -15.78 5.35
CA ASN A 70 -2.42 -15.24 6.55
C ASN A 70 -1.94 -13.84 6.92
N ILE A 71 -1.06 -13.27 6.12
CA ILE A 71 -0.66 -11.87 6.27
C ILE A 71 -1.88 -10.96 6.18
N ASN A 72 -1.98 -10.06 7.12
CA ASN A 72 -3.02 -9.06 7.24
C ASN A 72 -2.45 -7.79 7.90
N ARG A 73 -3.25 -6.75 7.91
CA ARG A 73 -2.91 -5.42 8.46
C ARG A 73 -2.46 -5.43 9.92
N GLU A 74 -3.07 -6.27 10.76
CA GLU A 74 -2.72 -6.36 12.17
C GLU A 74 -1.31 -6.94 12.34
N LEU A 75 -1.01 -8.02 11.61
CA LEU A 75 0.29 -8.65 11.64
C LEU A 75 1.38 -7.74 11.09
N LEU A 76 1.11 -7.07 9.95
CA LEU A 76 2.06 -6.13 9.36
C LEU A 76 2.28 -4.92 10.27
N GLY A 77 1.24 -4.46 10.99
CA GLY A 77 1.36 -3.42 12.02
C GLY A 77 2.32 -3.79 13.15
N GLU A 78 2.29 -5.06 13.61
CA GLU A 78 3.26 -5.57 14.60
C GLU A 78 4.69 -5.60 14.02
N TYR A 79 4.84 -5.92 12.73
CA TYR A 79 6.12 -5.87 12.04
C TYR A 79 6.64 -4.44 11.91
N TRP A 80 5.79 -3.45 11.64
CA TRP A 80 6.13 -2.04 11.68
C TRP A 80 6.72 -1.63 13.03
N LEU A 81 6.08 -2.02 14.12
CA LEU A 81 6.53 -1.68 15.48
C LEU A 81 7.85 -2.35 15.86
N SER A 82 8.09 -3.57 15.37
CA SER A 82 9.20 -4.40 15.83
C SER A 82 10.46 -4.26 14.96
N PHE A 83 10.30 -4.14 13.65
CA PHE A 83 11.42 -4.32 12.71
C PHE A 83 11.78 -3.08 11.90
N ILE A 84 10.94 -2.08 11.85
CA ILE A 84 11.20 -0.86 11.08
C ILE A 84 11.70 0.23 12.02
N TYR A 85 12.94 0.66 11.80
CA TYR A 85 13.64 1.58 12.71
C TYR A 85 13.14 3.03 12.65
N PRO A 86 12.95 3.69 11.48
CA PRO A 86 12.61 5.11 11.42
C PRO A 86 11.27 5.42 12.13
N ASP A 87 11.26 6.50 12.90
CA ASP A 87 10.10 7.02 13.65
C ASP A 87 9.81 8.47 13.24
N CYS A 88 9.89 8.77 11.94
CA CYS A 88 9.64 10.10 11.37
C CYS A 88 8.47 10.06 10.37
N ALA A 89 7.96 11.22 10.01
CA ALA A 89 6.89 11.40 9.01
C ALA A 89 5.72 10.40 9.19
N GLU A 90 5.26 9.77 8.13
CA GLU A 90 4.19 8.75 8.11
C GLU A 90 4.53 7.54 8.99
N TYR A 91 5.79 7.08 8.97
CA TYR A 91 6.24 5.94 9.77
C TYR A 91 6.04 6.20 11.27
N GLY A 92 6.44 7.40 11.72
CA GLY A 92 6.25 7.82 13.10
C GLY A 92 4.78 8.02 13.46
N ALA A 93 3.99 8.61 12.57
CA ALA A 93 2.56 8.83 12.78
C ALA A 93 1.82 7.49 12.91
N GLY A 94 2.01 6.58 11.95
CA GLY A 94 1.41 5.24 11.96
C GLY A 94 1.79 4.44 13.21
N LYS A 95 3.08 4.39 13.55
CA LYS A 95 3.55 3.68 14.75
C LYS A 95 3.00 4.27 16.05
N ASN A 96 2.90 5.60 16.16
CA ASN A 96 2.32 6.22 17.36
C ASN A 96 0.84 5.84 17.50
N ASN A 97 0.10 5.81 16.41
CA ASN A 97 -1.28 5.37 16.40
C ASN A 97 -1.42 3.88 16.78
N LEU A 98 -0.56 3.01 16.23
CA LEU A 98 -0.52 1.60 16.61
C LEU A 98 -0.22 1.42 18.10
N ARG A 99 0.76 2.16 18.66
CA ARG A 99 1.09 2.16 20.10
C ARG A 99 -0.09 2.68 20.94
N ALA A 100 -0.87 3.62 20.41
CA ALA A 100 -2.11 4.08 21.03
C ALA A 100 -3.26 3.07 20.94
N GLY A 101 -3.06 1.92 20.26
CA GLY A 101 -4.05 0.87 20.08
C GLY A 101 -5.00 1.09 18.91
N LEU A 102 -4.75 2.10 18.06
CA LEU A 102 -5.52 2.30 16.86
C LEU A 102 -5.07 1.31 15.79
N VAL A 103 -5.96 0.38 15.45
CA VAL A 103 -5.68 -0.61 14.40
C VAL A 103 -5.91 -0.02 13.01
N PRO A 104 -5.25 -0.55 11.95
CA PRO A 104 -5.51 -0.11 10.58
C PRO A 104 -6.99 -0.31 10.19
N PRO A 105 -7.59 0.64 9.44
CA PRO A 105 -7.01 1.81 8.80
C PRO A 105 -6.96 3.08 9.68
N LEU A 106 -7.45 3.04 10.92
CA LEU A 106 -7.40 4.20 11.84
C LEU A 106 -5.97 4.68 12.07
N SER A 107 -5.02 3.75 12.18
CA SER A 107 -3.60 4.07 12.40
C SER A 107 -3.02 4.92 11.26
N GLY A 108 -3.43 4.67 10.03
CA GLY A 108 -2.99 5.45 8.87
C GLY A 108 -3.65 6.82 8.74
N TYR A 109 -4.79 7.04 9.42
CA TYR A 109 -5.56 8.27 9.26
C TYR A 109 -5.47 9.25 10.43
N VAL A 110 -5.68 8.77 11.67
CA VAL A 110 -5.93 9.62 12.85
C VAL A 110 -4.71 10.49 13.15
N GLY A 111 -4.87 11.83 13.09
CA GLY A 111 -3.78 12.78 13.36
C GLY A 111 -2.56 12.66 12.43
N ASN A 112 -2.68 11.95 11.32
CA ASN A 112 -1.59 11.73 10.38
C ASN A 112 -1.61 12.75 9.25
N HIS A 113 -0.74 13.75 9.34
CA HIS A 113 -0.58 14.77 8.30
C HIS A 113 0.12 14.24 7.04
N TYR A 114 0.82 13.12 7.14
CA TYR A 114 1.58 12.47 6.07
C TYR A 114 0.81 11.35 5.37
N ARG A 115 -0.49 11.19 5.65
CA ARG A 115 -1.31 10.08 5.14
C ARG A 115 -1.40 9.95 3.61
N ASN A 116 -1.05 11.00 2.88
CA ASN A 116 -1.02 11.02 1.42
C ASN A 116 0.41 10.92 0.84
N SER A 117 1.42 10.65 1.68
CA SER A 117 2.83 10.61 1.28
C SER A 117 3.19 9.38 0.45
N ASN A 118 4.45 9.27 0.13
CA ASN A 118 4.99 8.25 -0.77
C ASN A 118 5.29 6.90 -0.09
N GLY A 119 5.44 6.88 1.23
CA GLY A 119 5.93 5.71 1.96
C GLY A 119 5.16 4.40 1.77
N SER A 120 3.89 4.44 1.33
CA SER A 120 3.09 3.23 1.13
C SER A 120 3.35 2.55 -0.21
N TRP A 121 3.58 3.30 -1.28
CA TRP A 121 3.66 2.75 -2.62
C TRP A 121 5.07 2.32 -3.04
N ILE A 122 6.06 2.71 -2.29
CA ILE A 122 7.45 2.24 -2.50
C ILE A 122 7.65 0.76 -2.12
N LEU A 123 6.64 0.12 -1.54
CA LEU A 123 6.67 -1.24 -0.97
C LEU A 123 5.89 -2.27 -1.80
N THR A 124 5.46 -1.92 -3.01
CA THR A 124 4.46 -2.72 -3.75
C THR A 124 5.05 -3.88 -4.54
N GLU A 125 6.31 -3.81 -4.92
CA GLU A 125 6.95 -4.79 -5.80
C GLU A 125 6.93 -6.21 -5.21
N ILE A 126 7.04 -6.36 -3.89
CA ILE A 126 6.97 -7.68 -3.27
C ILE A 126 5.59 -8.33 -3.47
N TRP A 127 4.52 -7.56 -3.32
CA TRP A 127 3.15 -8.06 -3.51
C TRP A 127 2.90 -8.45 -4.97
N ALA A 128 3.42 -7.66 -5.90
CA ALA A 128 3.35 -7.96 -7.32
C ALA A 128 4.17 -9.21 -7.71
N CYS A 129 5.39 -9.34 -7.19
CA CYS A 129 6.24 -10.51 -7.42
C CYS A 129 5.69 -11.80 -6.83
N LEU A 130 4.93 -11.72 -5.72
CA LEU A 130 4.21 -12.85 -5.14
C LEU A 130 2.95 -13.23 -5.93
N CYS A 131 2.40 -12.30 -6.72
CA CYS A 131 1.14 -12.45 -7.44
C CYS A 131 1.29 -12.07 -8.93
N PRO A 132 2.25 -12.64 -9.68
CA PRO A 132 2.54 -12.25 -11.06
C PRO A 132 1.34 -12.52 -11.99
N GLY A 133 0.89 -11.49 -12.72
CA GLY A 133 -0.27 -11.56 -13.60
C GLY A 133 -1.63 -11.67 -12.90
N HIS A 134 -1.68 -11.41 -11.60
CA HIS A 134 -2.90 -11.45 -10.79
C HIS A 134 -3.08 -10.16 -9.98
N PRO A 135 -3.40 -9.03 -10.64
CA PRO A 135 -3.46 -7.70 -10.02
C PRO A 135 -4.40 -7.64 -8.80
N GLU A 136 -5.55 -8.31 -8.83
CA GLU A 136 -6.50 -8.31 -7.71
C GLU A 136 -5.89 -8.86 -6.42
N LEU A 137 -5.04 -9.88 -6.54
CA LEU A 137 -4.38 -10.49 -5.40
C LEU A 137 -3.22 -9.61 -4.88
N ALA A 138 -2.45 -9.01 -5.79
CA ALA A 138 -1.40 -8.06 -5.45
C ALA A 138 -1.98 -6.82 -4.73
N VAL A 139 -3.04 -6.25 -5.29
CA VAL A 139 -3.78 -5.11 -4.71
C VAL A 139 -4.30 -5.42 -3.32
N LYS A 140 -4.82 -6.63 -3.08
CA LYS A 140 -5.28 -7.01 -1.74
C LYS A 140 -4.17 -6.86 -0.70
N TYR A 141 -2.98 -7.39 -0.96
CA TYR A 141 -1.88 -7.34 0.02
C TYR A 141 -1.25 -5.96 0.12
N ALA A 142 -1.11 -5.24 -1.00
CA ALA A 142 -0.64 -3.86 -0.99
C ALA A 142 -1.59 -2.93 -0.22
N TYR A 143 -2.90 -3.18 -0.31
CA TYR A 143 -3.89 -2.45 0.49
C TYR A 143 -3.75 -2.75 1.99
N GLU A 144 -3.61 -4.02 2.39
CA GLU A 144 -3.43 -4.41 3.79
C GLU A 144 -2.17 -3.78 4.41
N ASP A 145 -1.14 -3.58 3.61
CA ASP A 145 0.10 -2.91 3.98
C ASP A 145 -0.09 -1.39 4.09
N ALA A 146 -0.56 -0.77 3.03
CA ALA A 146 -0.64 0.68 2.90
C ALA A 146 -1.52 1.37 3.96
N ILE A 147 -2.59 0.71 4.43
CA ILE A 147 -3.50 1.31 5.42
C ILE A 147 -2.95 1.36 6.85
N ILE A 148 -1.75 0.86 7.07
CA ILE A 148 -1.11 0.86 8.41
C ILE A 148 -0.71 2.28 8.79
N ASP A 149 -0.13 3.02 7.86
CA ASP A 149 0.42 4.35 8.05
C ASP A 149 -0.04 5.40 7.04
N HIS A 150 -0.92 5.01 6.08
CA HIS A 150 -1.48 5.90 5.05
C HIS A 150 -3.00 5.80 4.94
N SER A 151 -3.58 6.77 4.21
CA SER A 151 -5.00 6.80 3.84
C SER A 151 -5.17 7.52 2.50
N TYR A 152 -6.35 7.36 1.87
CA TYR A 152 -6.71 8.02 0.61
C TYR A 152 -5.63 7.90 -0.47
N GLU A 153 -5.07 9.03 -0.93
CA GLU A 153 -4.16 9.07 -2.08
C GLU A 153 -2.87 8.27 -1.85
N GLY A 154 -2.35 8.20 -0.62
CA GLY A 154 -1.22 7.32 -0.30
C GLY A 154 -1.58 5.85 -0.55
N VAL A 155 -2.72 5.39 -0.04
CA VAL A 155 -3.23 4.03 -0.27
C VAL A 155 -3.58 3.80 -1.75
N TYR A 156 -4.17 4.80 -2.41
CA TYR A 156 -4.50 4.71 -3.84
C TYR A 156 -3.26 4.50 -4.70
N ALA A 157 -2.16 5.18 -4.38
CA ALA A 157 -0.89 5.01 -5.08
C ALA A 157 -0.32 3.59 -4.94
N ALA A 158 -0.35 3.02 -3.74
CA ALA A 158 0.08 1.64 -3.51
C ALA A 158 -0.76 0.64 -4.32
N VAL A 159 -2.07 0.83 -4.33
CA VAL A 159 -2.99 0.00 -5.13
C VAL A 159 -2.74 0.14 -6.63
N PHE A 160 -2.54 1.37 -7.11
CA PHE A 160 -2.23 1.65 -8.51
C PHE A 160 -0.96 0.93 -8.98
N LEU A 161 0.14 1.07 -8.22
CA LEU A 161 1.41 0.46 -8.58
C LEU A 161 1.36 -1.07 -8.47
N ALA A 162 0.82 -1.62 -7.38
CA ALA A 162 0.68 -3.08 -7.23
C ALA A 162 -0.10 -3.72 -8.39
N ALA A 163 -1.16 -3.04 -8.88
CA ALA A 163 -1.93 -3.51 -10.04
C ALA A 163 -1.09 -3.50 -11.31
N ILE A 164 -0.38 -2.40 -11.59
CA ILE A 164 0.49 -2.26 -12.77
C ILE A 164 1.61 -3.28 -12.74
N GLU A 165 2.35 -3.35 -11.65
CA GLU A 165 3.50 -4.23 -11.48
C GLU A 165 3.14 -5.71 -11.62
N SER A 166 2.02 -6.12 -11.02
CA SER A 166 1.51 -7.48 -11.20
C SER A 166 1.13 -7.77 -12.65
N ALA A 167 0.40 -6.86 -13.31
CA ALA A 167 0.00 -7.00 -14.72
C ALA A 167 1.20 -6.98 -15.66
N ALA A 168 2.26 -6.24 -15.35
CA ALA A 168 3.48 -6.08 -16.15
C ALA A 168 4.23 -7.41 -16.38
N PHE A 169 3.99 -8.42 -15.53
CA PHE A 169 4.54 -9.77 -15.79
C PHE A 169 4.02 -10.38 -17.10
N ILE A 170 2.84 -9.98 -17.58
CA ILE A 170 2.18 -10.56 -18.76
C ILE A 170 1.77 -9.54 -19.82
N ILE A 171 1.72 -8.27 -19.50
CA ILE A 171 1.37 -7.16 -20.38
C ILE A 171 2.58 -6.24 -20.50
N SER A 172 2.86 -5.76 -21.72
CA SER A 172 3.97 -4.84 -21.99
C SER A 172 3.52 -3.48 -22.54
N ASP A 173 2.26 -3.32 -22.89
CA ASP A 173 1.74 -2.04 -23.39
C ASP A 173 1.57 -1.04 -22.25
N THR A 174 2.31 0.06 -22.31
CA THR A 174 2.34 1.11 -21.28
C THR A 174 0.95 1.69 -21.00
N ASN A 175 0.16 1.99 -22.04
CA ASN A 175 -1.15 2.58 -21.84
C ASN A 175 -2.14 1.58 -21.23
N ALA A 176 -2.09 0.32 -21.65
CA ALA A 176 -2.91 -0.74 -21.07
C ALA A 176 -2.57 -0.93 -19.57
N LEU A 177 -1.29 -0.92 -19.22
CA LEU A 177 -0.86 -1.03 -17.81
C LEU A 177 -1.34 0.15 -16.96
N ILE A 178 -1.23 1.37 -17.46
CA ILE A 178 -1.74 2.56 -16.76
C ILE A 178 -3.27 2.48 -16.59
N ASP A 179 -4.01 2.04 -17.62
CA ASP A 179 -5.47 1.90 -17.55
C ASP A 179 -5.87 0.80 -16.55
N ILE A 180 -5.12 -0.30 -16.48
CA ILE A 180 -5.30 -1.33 -15.46
C ILE A 180 -5.16 -0.72 -14.06
N GLY A 181 -4.07 -0.01 -13.77
CA GLY A 181 -3.88 0.65 -12.47
C GLY A 181 -5.02 1.60 -12.12
N LEU A 182 -5.44 2.45 -13.06
CA LEU A 182 -6.53 3.40 -12.87
C LEU A 182 -7.87 2.71 -12.59
N SER A 183 -8.12 1.53 -13.16
CA SER A 183 -9.38 0.81 -12.95
C SER A 183 -9.63 0.43 -11.47
N TYR A 184 -8.58 0.37 -10.67
CA TYR A 184 -8.66 0.06 -9.23
C TYR A 184 -8.93 1.29 -8.34
N LEU A 185 -8.85 2.51 -8.89
CA LEU A 185 -8.95 3.76 -8.14
C LEU A 185 -10.33 4.43 -8.24
N PRO A 186 -10.70 5.31 -7.29
CA PRO A 186 -11.81 6.23 -7.49
C PRO A 186 -11.52 7.20 -8.63
N GLU A 187 -12.49 7.42 -9.52
CA GLU A 187 -12.34 8.29 -10.70
C GLU A 187 -12.06 9.76 -10.35
N ASP A 188 -12.48 10.20 -9.16
CA ASP A 188 -12.31 11.56 -8.63
C ASP A 188 -11.01 11.74 -7.82
N SER A 189 -10.14 10.72 -7.78
CA SER A 189 -8.86 10.81 -7.07
C SER A 189 -7.89 11.82 -7.70
N ALA A 190 -7.02 12.40 -6.89
CA ALA A 190 -5.97 13.27 -7.37
C ALA A 190 -4.95 12.56 -8.27
N ILE A 191 -4.76 11.25 -8.07
CA ILE A 191 -3.93 10.41 -8.95
C ILE A 191 -4.53 10.33 -10.36
N HIS A 192 -5.84 10.13 -10.51
CA HIS A 192 -6.49 10.20 -11.84
C HIS A 192 -6.24 11.53 -12.51
N LYS A 193 -6.35 12.64 -11.77
CA LYS A 193 -6.08 13.99 -12.28
C LYS A 193 -4.63 14.15 -12.72
N ALA A 194 -3.68 13.67 -11.92
CA ALA A 194 -2.26 13.75 -12.23
C ALA A 194 -1.90 12.97 -13.50
N ILE A 195 -2.39 11.73 -13.62
CA ILE A 195 -2.15 10.88 -14.79
C ILE A 195 -2.82 11.44 -16.05
N ALA A 196 -4.04 11.96 -15.93
CA ALA A 196 -4.71 12.64 -17.05
C ALA A 196 -3.92 13.86 -17.53
N CYS A 197 -3.36 14.67 -16.61
CA CYS A 197 -2.48 15.80 -16.93
C CYS A 197 -1.22 15.34 -17.68
N ALA A 198 -0.54 14.30 -17.19
CA ALA A 198 0.65 13.73 -17.83
C ALA A 198 0.37 13.27 -19.28
N ARG A 199 -0.71 12.49 -19.46
CA ARG A 199 -1.16 12.01 -20.78
C ARG A 199 -1.50 13.17 -21.74
N ALA A 200 -2.25 14.17 -21.25
CA ALA A 200 -2.63 15.33 -22.06
C ALA A 200 -1.40 16.15 -22.49
N CYS A 201 -0.42 16.32 -21.62
CA CYS A 201 0.83 17.00 -21.94
C CYS A 201 1.61 16.27 -23.04
N TYR A 202 1.76 14.95 -22.90
CA TYR A 202 2.42 14.10 -23.90
C TYR A 202 1.72 14.17 -25.26
N GLN A 203 0.40 14.02 -25.28
CA GLN A 203 -0.41 14.10 -26.51
C GLN A 203 -0.37 15.46 -27.18
N SER A 204 -0.19 16.53 -26.41
CA SER A 204 -0.08 17.91 -26.92
C SER A 204 1.31 18.26 -27.42
N GLY A 205 2.29 17.35 -27.33
CA GLY A 205 3.65 17.56 -27.77
C GLY A 205 4.46 18.56 -26.93
N LEU A 206 4.08 18.76 -25.66
CA LEU A 206 4.91 19.50 -24.70
C LEU A 206 6.21 18.75 -24.42
N THR A 207 7.27 19.46 -24.02
CA THR A 207 8.46 18.79 -23.49
C THR A 207 8.17 18.21 -22.10
N TRP A 208 8.94 17.22 -21.65
CA TRP A 208 8.75 16.64 -20.31
C TRP A 208 8.95 17.69 -19.20
N GLN A 209 9.85 18.68 -19.40
CA GLN A 209 10.05 19.78 -18.47
C GLN A 209 8.79 20.66 -18.34
N GLN A 210 8.15 20.97 -19.47
CA GLN A 210 6.88 21.71 -19.48
C GLN A 210 5.74 20.88 -18.86
N ALA A 211 5.72 19.58 -19.14
CA ALA A 211 4.74 18.66 -18.56
C ALA A 211 4.90 18.57 -17.03
N ARG A 212 6.14 18.44 -16.52
CA ARG A 212 6.43 18.45 -15.08
C ARG A 212 5.92 19.74 -14.43
N LYS A 213 6.24 20.89 -14.99
CA LYS A 213 5.77 22.18 -14.46
C LYS A 213 4.26 22.21 -14.38
N LYS A 214 3.57 21.85 -15.45
CA LYS A 214 2.11 21.82 -15.50
C LYS A 214 1.53 20.82 -14.49
N LEU A 215 2.11 19.62 -14.37
CA LEU A 215 1.69 18.61 -13.42
C LEU A 215 1.75 19.13 -11.97
N LEU A 216 2.87 19.70 -11.55
CA LEU A 216 3.04 20.23 -10.20
C LEU A 216 2.15 21.45 -9.91
N GLN A 217 1.72 22.18 -10.94
CA GLN A 217 0.71 23.24 -10.81
C GLN A 217 -0.71 22.69 -10.65
N GLU A 218 -1.05 21.63 -11.38
CA GLU A 218 -2.38 21.00 -11.35
C GLU A 218 -2.62 20.17 -10.09
N VAL A 219 -1.56 19.54 -9.57
CA VAL A 219 -1.59 18.65 -8.41
C VAL A 219 -0.43 19.00 -7.48
N PRO A 220 -0.48 20.16 -6.80
CA PRO A 220 0.58 20.59 -5.90
C PRO A 220 0.63 19.70 -4.65
N SER A 221 1.81 19.59 -4.07
CA SER A 221 2.00 18.90 -2.79
C SER A 221 1.36 19.66 -1.63
N SER A 222 0.88 18.94 -0.63
CA SER A 222 0.22 19.48 0.54
C SER A 222 1.18 19.72 1.71
N PHE A 223 2.34 19.06 1.73
CA PHE A 223 3.34 19.21 2.80
C PHE A 223 4.77 19.07 2.26
N SER A 224 5.72 19.53 3.07
CA SER A 224 7.15 19.34 2.84
C SER A 224 7.82 18.88 4.13
N VAL A 225 8.63 17.84 4.03
CA VAL A 225 9.45 17.32 5.15
C VAL A 225 10.81 18.00 5.15
N LEU A 226 11.34 18.33 4.00
CA LEU A 226 12.64 18.98 3.82
C LEU A 226 12.46 20.42 3.34
N LYS A 227 13.36 21.30 3.81
CA LYS A 227 13.42 22.68 3.31
C LYS A 227 14.18 22.71 2.00
N THR A 228 13.57 23.31 0.99
CA THR A 228 14.26 23.61 -0.27
C THR A 228 15.27 24.72 -0.05
N ASP A 229 16.47 24.56 -0.59
CA ASP A 229 17.36 25.71 -0.77
C ASP A 229 16.75 26.61 -1.87
N PRO A 230 16.43 27.88 -1.58
CA PRO A 230 15.86 28.78 -2.58
C PRO A 230 16.70 28.91 -3.85
N ARG A 231 17.99 28.58 -3.80
CA ARG A 231 18.88 28.58 -4.97
C ARG A 231 18.59 27.44 -5.94
N ASP A 232 17.95 26.37 -5.45
CA ASP A 232 17.61 25.19 -6.26
C ASP A 232 16.22 25.31 -6.89
N MET A 233 15.51 26.43 -6.61
CA MET A 233 14.20 26.73 -7.20
C MET A 233 14.36 27.68 -8.39
N GLU A 234 13.89 27.25 -9.55
CA GLU A 234 13.76 28.16 -10.69
C GLU A 234 12.66 29.18 -10.44
N PRO A 235 12.82 30.43 -10.90
CA PRO A 235 11.83 31.48 -10.65
C PRO A 235 10.41 31.18 -11.14
N ASP A 236 10.30 30.27 -12.13
CA ASP A 236 9.04 29.89 -12.77
C ASP A 236 8.47 28.55 -12.25
N GLU A 237 9.12 27.92 -11.31
CA GLU A 237 8.61 26.67 -10.73
C GLU A 237 7.33 26.90 -9.91
N PRO A 238 6.47 25.85 -9.77
CA PRO A 238 5.26 25.97 -8.98
C PRO A 238 5.54 26.42 -7.56
N VAL A 239 4.71 27.32 -7.07
CA VAL A 239 4.76 27.76 -5.68
C VAL A 239 4.20 26.64 -4.79
N GLY A 240 4.86 26.34 -3.70
CA GLY A 240 4.42 25.35 -2.72
C GLY A 240 5.58 24.61 -2.09
N PRO A 241 5.31 23.79 -1.10
CA PRO A 241 6.34 22.96 -0.46
C PRO A 241 6.88 21.91 -1.45
N ILE A 242 8.09 21.43 -1.19
CA ILE A 242 8.63 20.26 -1.89
C ILE A 242 7.70 19.09 -1.60
N GLY A 243 7.42 18.30 -2.65
CA GLY A 243 6.41 17.30 -2.55
C GLY A 243 6.92 15.94 -2.15
N PHE A 244 6.21 15.40 -1.17
CA PHE A 244 6.20 13.96 -0.87
C PHE A 244 4.79 13.38 -1.02
N ASP A 245 3.85 14.11 -1.60
CA ASP A 245 2.47 13.64 -1.84
C ASP A 245 2.42 12.71 -3.06
N ALA A 246 1.82 11.56 -2.88
CA ALA A 246 1.70 10.50 -3.87
C ALA A 246 1.12 10.94 -5.24
N PRO A 247 0.08 11.79 -5.33
CA PRO A 247 -0.51 12.14 -6.63
C PRO A 247 0.49 12.76 -7.61
N GLY A 248 1.30 13.72 -7.16
CA GLY A 248 2.32 14.36 -7.99
C GLY A 248 3.36 13.36 -8.49
N HIS A 249 3.78 12.44 -7.61
CA HIS A 249 4.79 11.43 -7.94
C HIS A 249 4.25 10.34 -8.88
N MET A 250 2.99 9.91 -8.72
CA MET A 250 2.35 9.04 -9.71
C MET A 250 2.28 9.71 -11.09
N GLY A 251 2.00 11.02 -11.12
CA GLY A 251 2.06 11.79 -12.34
C GLY A 251 3.47 11.84 -12.94
N ILE A 252 4.53 12.03 -12.14
CA ILE A 252 5.93 12.02 -12.57
C ILE A 252 6.32 10.63 -13.13
N ILE A 253 5.98 9.55 -12.45
CA ILE A 253 6.24 8.17 -12.93
C ILE A 253 5.62 7.96 -14.30
N VAL A 254 4.32 8.25 -14.46
CA VAL A 254 3.62 8.07 -15.74
C VAL A 254 4.16 9.00 -16.82
N MET A 255 4.43 10.24 -16.48
CA MET A 255 5.05 11.21 -17.41
C MET A 255 6.42 10.71 -17.89
N ALA A 256 7.31 10.35 -16.97
CA ALA A 256 8.64 9.86 -17.33
C ALA A 256 8.56 8.58 -18.19
N TRP A 257 7.61 7.70 -17.91
CA TRP A 257 7.37 6.50 -18.72
C TRP A 257 6.94 6.83 -20.15
N LEU A 258 5.97 7.75 -20.31
CA LEU A 258 5.47 8.16 -21.63
C LEU A 258 6.56 8.88 -22.46
N TYR A 259 7.28 9.85 -21.87
CA TYR A 259 8.32 10.61 -22.57
C TYR A 259 9.60 9.80 -22.81
N GLY A 260 9.88 8.83 -21.97
CA GLY A 260 10.97 7.86 -22.17
C GLY A 260 10.63 6.76 -23.18
N GLU A 261 9.35 6.66 -23.62
CA GLU A 261 8.86 5.68 -24.63
C GLU A 261 9.20 4.22 -24.25
N GLY A 262 9.27 3.91 -22.96
CA GLY A 262 9.63 2.58 -22.44
C GLY A 262 11.12 2.24 -22.52
N ASP A 263 11.98 3.14 -23.00
CA ASP A 263 13.44 3.00 -22.94
C ASP A 263 13.89 3.15 -21.47
N PHE A 264 14.52 2.11 -20.93
CA PHE A 264 14.91 2.06 -19.51
C PHE A 264 15.75 3.27 -19.10
N ASP A 265 16.81 3.58 -19.87
CA ASP A 265 17.74 4.66 -19.57
C ASP A 265 17.06 6.03 -19.56
N LYS A 266 16.25 6.31 -20.57
CA LYS A 266 15.53 7.58 -20.69
C LYS A 266 14.49 7.74 -19.60
N CYS A 267 13.72 6.70 -19.34
CA CYS A 267 12.64 6.75 -18.35
C CYS A 267 13.18 7.09 -16.96
N ILE A 268 14.19 6.35 -16.48
CA ILE A 268 14.76 6.57 -15.15
C ILE A 268 15.50 7.92 -15.04
N SER A 269 16.16 8.33 -16.12
CA SER A 269 16.83 9.64 -16.20
C SER A 269 15.82 10.79 -16.10
N ILE A 270 14.70 10.71 -16.80
CA ILE A 270 13.63 11.73 -16.73
C ILE A 270 13.02 11.73 -15.31
N ALA A 271 12.69 10.57 -14.75
CA ALA A 271 12.11 10.47 -13.42
C ALA A 271 13.01 11.13 -12.36
N ALA A 272 14.30 10.72 -12.31
CA ALA A 272 15.26 11.30 -11.37
C ALA A 272 15.48 12.80 -11.60
N SER A 273 15.52 13.23 -12.88
CA SER A 273 15.72 14.65 -13.23
C SER A 273 14.55 15.55 -12.88
N CYS A 274 13.39 15.00 -12.55
CA CYS A 274 12.27 15.77 -12.01
C CYS A 274 12.49 16.27 -10.58
N GLY A 275 13.45 15.72 -9.85
CA GLY A 275 13.65 16.02 -8.44
C GLY A 275 12.48 15.53 -7.57
N GLU A 276 12.11 16.32 -6.56
CA GLU A 276 11.11 15.98 -5.56
C GLU A 276 11.56 14.73 -4.77
N ASP A 277 10.83 13.66 -4.83
CA ASP A 277 11.18 12.33 -4.29
C ASP A 277 11.76 11.46 -5.42
N ALA A 278 13.01 11.76 -5.77
CA ALA A 278 13.62 11.28 -7.00
C ALA A 278 13.97 9.79 -6.96
N ASP A 279 14.32 9.25 -5.82
CA ASP A 279 14.65 7.83 -5.64
C ASP A 279 13.39 6.97 -5.69
N CYS A 280 12.33 7.36 -5.01
CA CYS A 280 11.04 6.67 -5.07
C CYS A 280 10.50 6.63 -6.51
N THR A 281 10.49 7.76 -7.22
CA THR A 281 9.95 7.83 -8.60
C THR A 281 10.79 7.05 -9.60
N ALA A 282 12.11 7.21 -9.54
CA ALA A 282 13.02 6.48 -10.43
C ALA A 282 13.08 5.00 -10.06
N GLY A 283 13.05 4.65 -8.78
CA GLY A 283 13.08 3.28 -8.27
C GLY A 283 11.85 2.48 -8.71
N SER A 284 10.65 3.00 -8.50
CA SER A 284 9.43 2.28 -8.88
C SER A 284 9.23 2.22 -10.39
N LEU A 285 9.57 3.30 -11.13
CA LEU A 285 9.52 3.23 -12.59
C LEU A 285 10.52 2.20 -13.15
N ALA A 286 11.75 2.17 -12.60
CA ALA A 286 12.75 1.20 -13.01
C ALA A 286 12.35 -0.25 -12.67
N ALA A 287 11.66 -0.47 -11.54
CA ALA A 287 11.10 -1.76 -11.18
C ALA A 287 10.05 -2.22 -12.19
N ILE A 288 9.09 -1.36 -12.55
CA ILE A 288 8.07 -1.64 -13.57
C ILE A 288 8.73 -2.00 -14.91
N LEU A 289 9.68 -1.19 -15.38
CA LEU A 289 10.40 -1.43 -16.65
C LEU A 289 11.20 -2.73 -16.60
N GLY A 290 11.79 -3.06 -15.46
CA GLY A 290 12.48 -4.32 -15.22
C GLY A 290 11.54 -5.53 -15.29
N ILE A 291 10.29 -5.40 -14.80
CA ILE A 291 9.26 -6.45 -14.97
C ILE A 291 8.86 -6.56 -16.43
N VAL A 292 8.59 -5.45 -17.11
CA VAL A 292 8.14 -5.45 -18.52
C VAL A 292 9.17 -6.13 -19.41
N SER A 293 10.45 -5.73 -19.28
CA SER A 293 11.50 -6.10 -20.23
C SER A 293 12.37 -7.29 -19.79
N GLY A 294 12.33 -7.66 -18.51
CA GLY A 294 13.23 -8.63 -17.88
C GLY A 294 14.62 -8.07 -17.59
N ASN A 295 15.37 -8.76 -16.73
CA ASN A 295 16.73 -8.36 -16.31
C ASN A 295 17.72 -8.34 -17.48
N GLY A 296 17.54 -9.25 -18.44
CA GLY A 296 18.43 -9.34 -19.61
C GLY A 296 18.38 -8.10 -20.52
N ALA A 297 17.37 -7.25 -20.38
CA ALA A 297 17.25 -6.00 -21.14
C ALA A 297 17.91 -4.80 -20.44
N ILE A 298 18.24 -4.91 -19.15
CA ILE A 298 18.90 -3.84 -18.39
C ILE A 298 20.39 -3.79 -18.75
N SER A 299 20.89 -2.62 -19.13
CA SER A 299 22.28 -2.45 -19.54
C SER A 299 23.26 -2.71 -18.39
N GLU A 300 24.35 -3.39 -18.67
CA GLU A 300 25.47 -3.65 -17.76
C GLU A 300 26.06 -2.37 -17.12
N LYS A 301 25.93 -1.22 -17.79
CA LYS A 301 26.39 0.06 -17.22
C LYS A 301 25.69 0.38 -15.91
N TRP A 302 24.41 -0.04 -15.75
CA TRP A 302 23.63 0.16 -14.54
C TRP A 302 23.84 -0.96 -13.51
N LEU A 303 23.92 -2.21 -13.96
CA LEU A 303 24.01 -3.38 -13.11
C LEU A 303 25.40 -3.52 -12.45
N LYS A 304 26.44 -3.33 -13.24
CA LYS A 304 27.82 -3.61 -12.80
C LYS A 304 28.28 -2.81 -11.58
N PRO A 305 27.99 -1.50 -11.45
CA PRO A 305 28.41 -0.73 -10.28
C PRO A 305 27.76 -1.18 -8.97
N LEU A 306 26.57 -1.76 -9.03
CA LEU A 306 25.82 -2.22 -7.85
C LEU A 306 26.11 -3.67 -7.47
N GLY A 307 26.61 -4.48 -8.43
CA GLY A 307 27.03 -5.87 -8.21
C GLY A 307 25.95 -6.81 -7.69
N GLY A 308 24.68 -6.46 -7.85
CA GLY A 308 23.54 -7.24 -7.33
C GLY A 308 23.47 -7.30 -5.81
N MET A 309 24.15 -6.39 -5.11
CA MET A 309 24.15 -6.31 -3.64
C MET A 309 22.91 -5.57 -3.13
N ILE A 310 22.50 -5.90 -1.90
CA ILE A 310 21.47 -5.19 -1.15
C ILE A 310 22.09 -4.58 0.10
N LEU A 311 21.92 -3.29 0.30
CA LEU A 311 22.33 -2.58 1.52
C LEU A 311 21.11 -2.02 2.21
N THR A 312 21.04 -2.14 3.52
CA THR A 312 19.87 -1.73 4.34
C THR A 312 20.26 -0.72 5.40
N SER A 313 19.34 0.22 5.70
CA SER A 313 19.51 1.25 6.73
C SER A 313 18.32 1.34 7.70
N CYS A 314 17.12 0.91 7.28
CA CYS A 314 15.89 1.15 8.02
C CYS A 314 15.40 -0.05 8.84
N ILE A 315 16.12 -1.17 8.84
CA ILE A 315 15.72 -2.41 9.49
C ILE A 315 16.33 -2.53 10.88
N ASN A 316 15.49 -2.69 11.90
CA ASN A 316 15.92 -3.07 13.25
C ASN A 316 16.23 -4.57 13.28
N ARG A 317 17.52 -4.91 13.30
CA ARG A 317 18.01 -6.29 13.35
C ARG A 317 18.32 -6.78 14.76
N SER A 318 18.25 -5.89 15.78
CA SER A 318 18.75 -6.20 17.12
C SER A 318 17.85 -7.13 17.94
N ASP A 319 16.56 -7.14 17.64
CA ASP A 319 15.57 -7.79 18.51
C ASP A 319 15.06 -9.11 17.96
N VAL A 320 15.42 -9.51 16.74
CA VAL A 320 14.81 -10.67 16.11
C VAL A 320 15.73 -11.36 15.12
N ASP A 321 15.52 -12.65 15.01
CA ASP A 321 16.05 -13.54 14.00
C ASP A 321 15.43 -13.24 12.61
N VAL A 322 15.57 -11.98 12.15
CA VAL A 322 15.14 -11.55 10.82
C VAL A 322 16.24 -11.86 9.83
N SER A 323 16.04 -12.89 9.04
CA SER A 323 16.89 -13.22 7.93
C SER A 323 16.61 -12.29 6.75
N ILE A 324 17.53 -11.37 6.46
CA ILE A 324 17.46 -10.44 5.35
C ILE A 324 18.37 -10.90 4.21
N PRO A 325 17.90 -10.98 2.96
CA PRO A 325 18.76 -11.29 1.82
C PRO A 325 19.81 -10.21 1.61
N ASN A 326 21.03 -10.61 1.26
CA ASN A 326 22.14 -9.71 1.01
C ASN A 326 22.35 -9.42 -0.49
N THR A 327 21.69 -10.18 -1.35
CA THR A 327 21.78 -10.05 -2.79
C THR A 327 20.42 -10.15 -3.47
N ILE A 328 20.30 -9.54 -4.65
CA ILE A 328 19.11 -9.64 -5.49
C ILE A 328 18.79 -11.11 -5.84
N ASP A 329 19.80 -11.93 -6.12
CA ASP A 329 19.61 -13.35 -6.44
C ASP A 329 19.01 -14.13 -5.26
N GLU A 330 19.49 -13.87 -4.04
CA GLU A 330 18.91 -14.47 -2.83
C GLU A 330 17.45 -14.01 -2.63
N LEU A 331 17.16 -12.72 -2.82
CA LEU A 331 15.82 -12.17 -2.75
C LEU A 331 14.87 -12.85 -3.76
N VAL A 332 15.30 -12.93 -5.03
CA VAL A 332 14.56 -13.59 -6.11
C VAL A 332 14.22 -15.04 -5.77
N GLN A 333 15.18 -15.80 -5.29
CA GLN A 333 14.98 -17.21 -4.92
C GLN A 333 13.96 -17.35 -3.77
N ARG A 334 14.09 -16.54 -2.74
CA ARG A 334 13.20 -16.58 -1.57
C ARG A 334 11.76 -16.17 -1.92
N VAL A 335 11.58 -15.09 -2.70
CA VAL A 335 10.26 -14.66 -3.17
C VAL A 335 9.62 -15.72 -4.09
N ALA A 336 10.40 -16.34 -4.97
CA ALA A 336 9.89 -17.38 -5.87
C ALA A 336 9.36 -18.62 -5.12
N ILE A 337 9.98 -18.98 -3.99
CA ILE A 337 9.48 -20.04 -3.12
C ILE A 337 8.13 -19.65 -2.51
N GLN A 338 7.97 -18.38 -2.11
CA GLN A 338 6.73 -17.91 -1.49
C GLN A 338 5.61 -17.69 -2.51
N MET A 339 5.92 -17.28 -3.74
CA MET A 339 4.94 -17.13 -4.83
C MET A 339 4.08 -18.39 -4.99
N GLN A 340 4.69 -19.57 -4.93
CA GLN A 340 3.99 -20.85 -5.01
C GLN A 340 2.91 -21.03 -3.94
N ARG A 341 3.09 -20.40 -2.78
CA ARG A 341 2.14 -20.44 -1.66
C ARG A 341 1.07 -19.36 -1.77
N PHE A 342 1.37 -18.27 -2.47
CA PHE A 342 0.44 -17.16 -2.69
C PHE A 342 -0.50 -17.38 -3.86
N MET A 343 -0.02 -17.99 -4.93
CA MET A 343 -0.84 -18.31 -6.09
C MET A 343 -1.81 -19.45 -5.81
N ASN A 344 -2.96 -19.49 -6.50
CA ASN A 344 -3.83 -20.64 -6.43
C ASN A 344 -3.22 -21.79 -7.24
N PRO A 345 -3.36 -23.04 -6.83
CA PRO A 345 -2.82 -24.18 -7.57
C PRO A 345 -3.30 -24.26 -9.03
N GLN A 346 -4.52 -23.81 -9.32
CA GLN A 346 -5.10 -23.75 -10.66
C GLN A 346 -4.44 -22.71 -11.58
N ASP A 347 -3.75 -21.72 -10.99
CA ASP A 347 -3.05 -20.67 -11.72
C ASP A 347 -1.58 -21.04 -11.96
N LEU A 348 -1.18 -22.26 -11.62
CA LEU A 348 0.16 -22.80 -11.83
C LEU A 348 0.12 -24.05 -12.71
N ALA A 349 1.03 -24.15 -13.69
CA ALA A 349 1.32 -25.35 -14.43
C ALA A 349 2.56 -26.03 -13.84
N PHE A 350 2.50 -27.34 -13.67
CA PHE A 350 3.58 -28.16 -13.13
C PHE A 350 4.12 -29.13 -14.20
N ASP A 351 5.41 -29.37 -14.16
CA ASP A 351 6.07 -30.42 -14.94
C ASP A 351 5.85 -31.83 -14.34
N ASP A 352 6.38 -32.86 -15.00
CA ASP A 352 6.25 -34.27 -14.56
C ASP A 352 6.93 -34.54 -13.20
N ASN A 353 7.82 -33.65 -12.73
CA ASN A 353 8.52 -33.73 -11.46
C ASN A 353 7.89 -32.84 -10.37
N LEU A 354 6.71 -32.30 -10.63
CA LEU A 354 6.01 -31.34 -9.77
C LEU A 354 6.75 -30.00 -9.56
N GLY A 355 7.71 -29.68 -10.43
CA GLY A 355 8.30 -28.35 -10.52
C GLY A 355 7.36 -27.38 -11.22
N ILE A 356 7.41 -26.08 -10.91
CA ILE A 356 6.61 -25.09 -11.60
C ILE A 356 7.17 -24.89 -13.02
N GLU A 357 6.38 -25.20 -14.03
CA GLU A 357 6.69 -24.94 -15.43
C GLU A 357 6.33 -23.51 -15.81
N ALA A 358 5.14 -23.06 -15.40
CA ALA A 358 4.62 -21.76 -15.76
C ALA A 358 3.52 -21.26 -14.81
N ILE A 359 3.29 -19.94 -14.89
CA ILE A 359 2.19 -19.23 -14.27
C ILE A 359 1.12 -18.99 -15.33
N LEU A 360 -0.13 -19.25 -14.98
CA LEU A 360 -1.29 -19.09 -15.84
C LEU A 360 -2.03 -17.82 -15.44
N ALA A 361 -2.17 -16.89 -16.38
CA ALA A 361 -2.88 -15.66 -16.16
C ALA A 361 -4.00 -15.49 -17.17
N ASP A 362 -5.10 -14.90 -16.75
CA ASP A 362 -6.25 -14.57 -17.58
C ASP A 362 -6.28 -13.06 -17.81
N GLU A 363 -6.07 -12.62 -19.06
CA GLU A 363 -6.09 -11.19 -19.42
C GLU A 363 -7.43 -10.53 -19.07
N SER A 364 -8.52 -11.28 -19.12
CA SER A 364 -9.85 -10.76 -18.79
C SER A 364 -10.01 -10.37 -17.30
N ARG A 365 -9.07 -10.76 -16.44
CA ARG A 365 -9.08 -10.47 -14.99
C ARG A 365 -8.09 -9.39 -14.56
N GLN A 366 -7.53 -8.65 -15.51
CA GLN A 366 -6.51 -7.64 -15.17
C GLN A 366 -7.13 -6.35 -14.63
N CYS A 367 -8.27 -5.94 -15.16
CA CYS A 367 -8.99 -4.76 -14.69
C CYS A 367 -9.93 -5.11 -13.53
N TYR A 368 -10.13 -4.14 -12.65
CA TYR A 368 -11.13 -4.25 -11.60
C TYR A 368 -12.54 -4.18 -12.18
N GLU A 369 -13.25 -5.28 -12.17
CA GLU A 369 -14.66 -5.37 -12.55
C GLU A 369 -15.47 -5.87 -11.34
N PRO A 370 -16.19 -4.97 -10.62
CA PRO A 370 -16.92 -5.33 -9.40
C PRO A 370 -17.90 -6.49 -9.59
N GLU A 371 -18.48 -6.60 -10.79
CA GLU A 371 -19.48 -7.62 -11.13
C GLU A 371 -18.87 -9.02 -11.38
N ARG A 372 -17.61 -9.05 -11.83
CA ARG A 372 -16.87 -10.31 -12.11
C ARG A 372 -16.13 -10.82 -10.90
N VAL A 373 -15.79 -9.94 -9.98
CA VAL A 373 -15.04 -10.32 -8.79
C VAL A 373 -15.94 -11.07 -7.83
N GLY A 374 -16.20 -12.32 -8.16
CA GLY A 374 -16.87 -13.27 -7.28
C GLY A 374 -16.04 -13.66 -6.05
N CYS A 375 -14.81 -13.18 -5.95
CA CYS A 375 -14.02 -13.36 -4.76
C CYS A 375 -14.33 -12.26 -3.74
N TRP A 376 -14.59 -12.68 -2.54
CA TRP A 376 -14.94 -11.81 -1.40
C TRP A 376 -13.84 -10.79 -1.03
N TYR A 377 -12.60 -10.93 -1.48
CA TYR A 377 -11.52 -9.96 -1.28
C TYR A 377 -11.83 -8.55 -1.80
N ALA A 378 -12.35 -8.47 -3.01
CA ALA A 378 -12.61 -7.19 -3.64
C ALA A 378 -13.81 -6.46 -3.06
N ARG A 379 -14.74 -7.19 -2.42
CA ARG A 379 -15.84 -6.58 -1.68
C ARG A 379 -15.33 -5.81 -0.47
N ASP A 380 -14.40 -6.40 0.27
CA ASP A 380 -13.83 -5.78 1.45
C ASP A 380 -13.03 -4.53 1.10
N TYR A 381 -12.16 -4.66 0.11
CA TYR A 381 -11.35 -3.56 -0.39
C TYR A 381 -12.21 -2.33 -0.74
N ARG A 382 -13.27 -2.47 -1.55
CA ARG A 382 -14.11 -1.33 -1.92
C ARG A 382 -14.87 -0.70 -0.76
N ARG A 383 -15.25 -1.45 0.24
CA ARG A 383 -15.95 -0.92 1.42
C ARG A 383 -15.04 -0.08 2.31
N THR A 384 -13.81 -0.52 2.48
CA THR A 384 -12.86 0.10 3.42
C THR A 384 -11.95 1.14 2.74
N PHE A 385 -11.82 1.07 1.42
CA PHE A 385 -10.87 1.85 0.63
C PHE A 385 -11.07 3.37 0.73
N THR A 386 -12.31 3.82 0.77
CA THR A 386 -12.68 5.23 0.87
C THR A 386 -13.13 5.64 2.27
N ASN A 387 -13.13 4.71 3.24
CA ASN A 387 -13.56 4.98 4.60
C ASN A 387 -12.51 4.53 5.63
N PRO A 388 -11.59 5.42 6.02
CA PRO A 388 -10.54 5.11 7.00
C PRO A 388 -11.04 4.89 8.42
N PHE A 389 -12.34 5.09 8.67
CA PHE A 389 -12.98 4.86 9.97
C PHE A 389 -13.65 3.50 10.08
N LEU A 390 -13.63 2.71 9.01
CA LEU A 390 -14.23 1.39 8.94
C LEU A 390 -13.20 0.30 9.24
N VAL A 391 -13.19 -0.20 10.46
CA VAL A 391 -12.30 -1.28 10.91
C VAL A 391 -12.97 -2.63 10.68
N LYS A 392 -12.31 -3.53 9.97
CA LYS A 392 -12.78 -4.90 9.75
C LYS A 392 -12.12 -5.86 10.75
N HIS A 393 -12.91 -6.72 11.36
CA HIS A 393 -12.47 -7.86 12.16
C HIS A 393 -13.00 -9.15 11.57
N THR A 394 -12.10 -10.06 11.24
CA THR A 394 -12.45 -11.34 10.59
C THR A 394 -12.48 -12.47 11.61
N SER A 395 -13.56 -13.25 11.59
CA SER A 395 -13.61 -14.57 12.20
C SER A 395 -14.05 -15.61 11.17
N HIS A 396 -13.89 -16.89 11.46
CA HIS A 396 -14.28 -17.91 10.49
C HIS A 396 -15.79 -17.88 10.12
N PRO A 397 -16.73 -17.81 11.09
CA PRO A 397 -18.16 -17.87 10.77
C PRO A 397 -18.76 -16.53 10.32
N PHE A 398 -18.15 -15.40 10.63
CA PHE A 398 -18.67 -14.07 10.30
C PHE A 398 -17.55 -13.03 10.32
N ASP A 399 -17.77 -11.92 9.62
CA ASP A 399 -16.97 -10.72 9.75
C ASP A 399 -17.75 -9.64 10.50
N VAL A 400 -17.03 -8.79 11.23
CA VAL A 400 -17.59 -7.61 11.90
C VAL A 400 -16.85 -6.37 11.44
N TYR A 401 -17.61 -5.39 10.96
CA TYR A 401 -17.09 -4.07 10.64
C TYR A 401 -17.54 -3.09 11.73
N VAL A 402 -16.58 -2.37 12.29
CA VAL A 402 -16.83 -1.28 13.24
C VAL A 402 -16.60 0.03 12.49
N ASP A 403 -17.67 0.73 12.16
CA ASP A 403 -17.62 2.05 11.54
C ASP A 403 -17.72 3.13 12.62
N TYR A 404 -16.63 3.80 12.88
CA TYR A 404 -16.53 4.88 13.85
C TYR A 404 -17.14 6.20 13.31
N HIS A 405 -17.45 6.29 11.99
CA HIS A 405 -17.90 7.46 11.26
C HIS A 405 -16.94 8.65 11.23
N GLU A 406 -16.13 8.79 12.25
CA GLU A 406 -15.13 9.84 12.47
C GLU A 406 -14.01 9.33 13.38
N ALA A 407 -13.01 10.14 13.65
CA ALA A 407 -11.94 9.77 14.57
C ALA A 407 -12.48 9.27 15.92
N PRO A 408 -11.81 8.29 16.57
CA PRO A 408 -12.31 7.58 17.75
C PRO A 408 -12.19 8.39 19.06
N TYR A 409 -12.42 9.70 18.98
CA TYR A 409 -12.37 10.58 20.13
C TYR A 409 -13.69 10.61 20.88
N ILE A 410 -13.60 10.69 22.21
CA ILE A 410 -14.72 10.84 23.14
C ILE A 410 -14.50 11.99 24.08
N ALA A 411 -15.60 12.58 24.56
CA ALA A 411 -15.60 13.61 25.59
C ALA A 411 -16.62 13.27 26.67
N GLU A 412 -16.42 13.84 27.88
CA GLU A 412 -17.32 13.67 29.03
C GLU A 412 -18.74 14.10 28.66
N ASP A 413 -19.73 13.25 28.96
CA ASP A 413 -21.16 13.48 28.70
C ASP A 413 -21.56 13.72 27.24
N VAL A 414 -20.66 13.42 26.28
CA VAL A 414 -20.93 13.56 24.85
C VAL A 414 -21.15 12.19 24.22
N THR A 415 -22.31 12.00 23.60
CA THR A 415 -22.65 10.72 22.95
C THR A 415 -21.81 10.47 21.70
N LYS A 416 -21.06 9.37 21.68
CA LYS A 416 -20.36 8.83 20.51
C LYS A 416 -21.22 7.77 19.83
N LYS A 417 -21.33 7.86 18.50
CA LYS A 417 -22.02 6.88 17.66
C LYS A 417 -21.03 6.07 16.84
N PHE A 418 -21.31 4.79 16.70
CA PHE A 418 -20.64 3.93 15.74
C PHE A 418 -21.61 2.85 15.23
N THR A 419 -21.33 2.31 14.04
CA THR A 419 -22.17 1.27 13.44
C THR A 419 -21.42 -0.05 13.39
N LEU A 420 -22.04 -1.08 13.94
CA LEU A 420 -21.59 -2.46 13.79
C LEU A 420 -22.27 -3.07 12.57
N THR A 421 -21.53 -3.63 11.64
CA THR A 421 -22.05 -4.42 10.53
C THR A 421 -21.51 -5.84 10.65
N PHE A 422 -22.41 -6.82 10.68
CA PHE A 422 -22.09 -8.24 10.73
C PHE A 422 -22.34 -8.85 9.36
N GLU A 423 -21.40 -9.62 8.86
CA GLU A 423 -21.44 -10.28 7.57
C GLU A 423 -21.34 -11.80 7.75
N ASN A 424 -22.21 -12.55 7.09
CA ASN A 424 -22.25 -14.01 7.18
C ASN A 424 -21.23 -14.65 6.21
N ASN A 425 -20.27 -15.36 6.72
CA ASN A 425 -19.28 -16.11 5.95
C ASN A 425 -19.70 -17.57 5.66
N LEU A 426 -20.88 -17.99 6.14
CA LEU A 426 -21.40 -19.34 5.96
C LEU A 426 -22.62 -19.35 5.05
N LEU A 427 -22.80 -20.46 4.32
CA LEU A 427 -23.98 -20.67 3.46
C LEU A 427 -25.26 -21.01 4.24
N ARG A 428 -25.27 -20.87 5.55
CA ARG A 428 -26.42 -21.13 6.41
C ARG A 428 -26.74 -19.92 7.28
N GLN A 429 -27.99 -19.83 7.70
CA GLN A 429 -28.44 -18.86 8.70
C GLN A 429 -27.66 -19.01 10.00
N GLN A 430 -27.35 -17.89 10.64
CA GLN A 430 -26.70 -17.84 11.95
C GLN A 430 -27.44 -16.93 12.91
N TRP A 431 -27.41 -17.27 14.19
CA TRP A 431 -27.73 -16.37 15.29
C TRP A 431 -26.45 -16.00 16.03
N LEU A 432 -26.18 -14.70 16.10
CA LEU A 432 -25.06 -14.16 16.84
C LEU A 432 -25.55 -13.53 18.14
N HIS A 433 -24.76 -13.70 19.20
CA HIS A 433 -24.93 -12.98 20.46
C HIS A 433 -23.73 -12.05 20.62
N ALA A 434 -23.99 -10.74 20.59
CA ALA A 434 -23.00 -9.70 20.72
C ALA A 434 -23.17 -8.97 22.06
N ALA A 435 -22.12 -8.89 22.86
CA ALA A 435 -22.11 -8.18 24.13
C ALA A 435 -20.97 -7.14 24.15
N LEU A 436 -21.31 -5.87 24.38
CA LEU A 436 -20.33 -4.80 24.51
C LEU A 436 -20.02 -4.54 25.98
N HIS A 437 -18.74 -4.74 26.34
CA HIS A 437 -18.23 -4.50 27.69
C HIS A 437 -17.78 -3.04 27.80
N LEU A 438 -18.40 -2.30 28.73
CA LEU A 438 -18.18 -0.87 28.95
C LEU A 438 -17.72 -0.63 30.38
N PRO A 439 -17.00 0.49 30.66
CA PRO A 439 -16.76 0.95 32.01
C PRO A 439 -18.06 1.14 32.80
N GLU A 440 -17.94 1.09 34.10
CA GLU A 440 -19.08 1.32 35.00
C GLU A 440 -19.58 2.77 34.87
N GLY A 441 -20.88 2.92 34.87
CA GLY A 441 -21.54 4.23 34.76
C GLY A 441 -21.77 4.74 33.33
N TRP A 442 -21.13 4.16 32.32
CA TRP A 442 -21.38 4.57 30.94
C TRP A 442 -22.75 4.12 30.44
N GLU A 443 -23.42 5.01 29.71
CA GLU A 443 -24.71 4.73 29.08
C GLU A 443 -24.53 4.12 27.70
N ILE A 444 -25.49 3.29 27.27
CA ILE A 444 -25.49 2.64 25.95
C ILE A 444 -26.90 2.47 25.41
N SER A 445 -27.06 2.70 24.10
CA SER A 445 -28.27 2.42 23.33
C SER A 445 -27.90 1.61 22.08
N PRO A 446 -28.70 0.61 21.63
CA PRO A 446 -29.97 0.19 22.21
C PRO A 446 -29.82 -0.69 23.45
N ALA A 447 -28.73 -1.46 23.59
CA ALA A 447 -28.49 -2.35 24.73
C ALA A 447 -27.04 -2.85 24.75
N ARG A 448 -26.57 -3.32 25.94
CA ARG A 448 -25.25 -3.94 26.11
C ARG A 448 -25.13 -5.31 25.43
N SER A 449 -26.25 -6.01 25.28
CA SER A 449 -26.29 -7.33 24.64
C SER A 449 -27.37 -7.37 23.56
N LEU A 450 -27.01 -7.93 22.42
CA LEU A 450 -27.81 -7.97 21.20
C LEU A 450 -27.86 -9.43 20.68
N ALA A 451 -29.04 -9.85 20.20
CA ALA A 451 -29.19 -11.05 19.39
C ALA A 451 -29.36 -10.63 17.93
N ILE A 452 -28.53 -11.15 17.05
CA ILE A 452 -28.45 -10.73 15.65
C ILE A 452 -28.69 -11.93 14.76
N ASN A 453 -29.69 -11.85 13.90
CA ASN A 453 -29.94 -12.86 12.89
C ASN A 453 -29.16 -12.50 11.61
N LEU A 454 -28.32 -13.42 11.13
CA LEU A 454 -27.73 -13.37 9.81
C LEU A 454 -28.39 -14.41 8.93
N GLU A 455 -29.09 -13.94 7.90
CA GLU A 455 -29.74 -14.83 6.94
C GLU A 455 -28.76 -15.68 6.15
N GLN A 456 -29.27 -16.69 5.47
CA GLN A 456 -28.49 -17.58 4.63
C GLN A 456 -27.90 -16.85 3.43
N ALA A 457 -26.59 -17.00 3.19
CA ALA A 457 -25.93 -16.44 2.02
C ALA A 457 -26.21 -17.26 0.76
N HIS A 458 -27.00 -16.74 -0.17
CA HIS A 458 -27.23 -17.34 -1.49
C HIS A 458 -26.59 -16.50 -2.61
N CYS A 459 -27.25 -15.40 -2.99
CA CYS A 459 -26.84 -14.55 -4.10
C CYS A 459 -26.26 -13.22 -3.63
N ASN A 460 -26.64 -12.80 -2.43
CA ASN A 460 -26.14 -11.58 -1.78
C ASN A 460 -25.55 -11.96 -0.43
N VAL A 461 -24.54 -11.21 0.00
CA VAL A 461 -23.97 -11.40 1.34
C VAL A 461 -24.94 -10.81 2.37
N PRO A 462 -25.52 -11.61 3.27
CA PRO A 462 -26.43 -11.13 4.28
C PRO A 462 -25.67 -10.25 5.28
N LEU A 463 -26.18 -9.03 5.47
CA LEU A 463 -25.64 -8.05 6.41
C LEU A 463 -26.69 -7.75 7.47
N ALA A 464 -26.26 -7.70 8.73
CA ALA A 464 -27.02 -7.10 9.81
C ALA A 464 -26.29 -5.85 10.30
N ARG A 465 -27.00 -4.76 10.50
CA ARG A 465 -26.44 -3.49 10.96
C ARG A 465 -27.10 -3.02 12.25
N VAL A 466 -26.29 -2.57 13.19
CA VAL A 466 -26.76 -2.00 14.45
C VAL A 466 -25.96 -0.73 14.74
N THR A 467 -26.64 0.38 14.93
CA THR A 467 -26.01 1.61 15.43
C THR A 467 -25.97 1.54 16.95
N ILE A 468 -24.79 1.76 17.50
CA ILE A 468 -24.54 1.85 18.94
C ILE A 468 -24.26 3.30 19.28
N GLU A 469 -24.90 3.76 20.35
CA GLU A 469 -24.64 5.08 20.94
C GLU A 469 -24.15 4.84 22.36
N ILE A 470 -23.00 5.44 22.70
CA ILE A 470 -22.46 5.40 24.06
C ILE A 470 -22.27 6.82 24.58
N THR A 471 -22.58 7.05 25.86
CA THR A 471 -22.29 8.30 26.54
C THR A 471 -21.33 8.03 27.69
N PRO A 472 -20.06 8.47 27.56
CA PRO A 472 -19.03 8.26 28.57
C PRO A 472 -19.28 9.17 29.76
N HIS A 473 -19.02 8.66 30.97
CA HIS A 473 -19.03 9.41 32.22
C HIS A 473 -17.78 9.11 33.02
N ASN A 474 -17.27 10.07 33.77
CA ASN A 474 -16.07 9.95 34.63
C ASN A 474 -14.82 9.53 33.84
N LEU A 475 -14.52 10.26 32.80
CA LEU A 475 -13.34 10.04 31.99
C LEU A 475 -12.07 10.38 32.80
N THR A 476 -11.26 9.37 33.11
CA THR A 476 -10.03 9.49 33.92
C THR A 476 -8.79 8.98 33.19
N GLN A 477 -8.97 8.34 32.03
CA GLN A 477 -7.90 7.76 31.22
C GLN A 477 -7.82 8.43 29.85
N SER A 478 -6.66 8.44 29.25
CA SER A 478 -6.48 8.93 27.88
C SER A 478 -6.96 7.95 26.82
N ARG A 479 -7.10 6.66 27.20
CA ARG A 479 -7.53 5.56 26.31
C ARG A 479 -8.50 4.64 27.04
N TYR A 480 -9.53 4.21 26.33
CA TYR A 480 -10.50 3.20 26.77
C TYR A 480 -10.59 2.09 25.76
N ASP A 481 -10.31 0.87 26.19
CA ASP A 481 -10.41 -0.35 25.38
C ASP A 481 -11.75 -1.03 25.70
N LEU A 482 -12.72 -0.85 24.83
CA LEU A 482 -13.99 -1.57 24.90
C LEU A 482 -13.84 -2.91 24.20
N ILE A 483 -14.53 -3.92 24.67
CA ILE A 483 -14.52 -5.25 24.06
C ILE A 483 -15.93 -5.61 23.59
N LEU A 484 -16.09 -5.82 22.28
CA LEU A 484 -17.27 -6.43 21.71
C LEU A 484 -17.02 -7.94 21.63
N GLN A 485 -17.71 -8.69 22.47
CA GLN A 485 -17.68 -10.16 22.49
C GLN A 485 -18.79 -10.68 21.59
N VAL A 486 -18.46 -11.53 20.62
CA VAL A 486 -19.43 -12.12 19.69
C VAL A 486 -19.30 -13.64 19.67
N THR A 487 -20.42 -14.32 19.82
CA THR A 487 -20.53 -15.78 19.67
C THR A 487 -21.60 -16.12 18.64
N SER A 488 -21.50 -17.29 18.01
CA SER A 488 -22.49 -17.82 17.08
C SER A 488 -23.05 -19.13 17.60
N ASP A 489 -24.37 -19.31 17.53
CA ASP A 489 -25.06 -20.53 17.98
C ASP A 489 -24.51 -21.76 17.23
N GLY A 490 -24.22 -22.79 17.99
CA GLY A 490 -23.67 -24.04 17.46
C GLY A 490 -22.18 -23.99 17.09
N HIS A 491 -21.48 -22.88 17.38
CA HIS A 491 -20.04 -22.73 17.22
C HIS A 491 -19.35 -22.57 18.58
N HIS A 492 -18.16 -23.17 18.72
CA HIS A 492 -17.33 -22.99 19.92
C HIS A 492 -16.48 -21.72 19.90
N THR A 493 -16.41 -21.05 18.73
CA THR A 493 -15.59 -19.85 18.53
C THR A 493 -16.23 -18.67 19.21
N GLN A 494 -15.40 -17.91 19.93
CA GLN A 494 -15.72 -16.63 20.50
C GLN A 494 -14.79 -15.56 19.92
N SER A 495 -15.35 -14.50 19.35
CA SER A 495 -14.58 -13.37 18.84
C SER A 495 -14.58 -12.26 19.86
N LEU A 496 -13.40 -11.73 20.19
CA LEU A 496 -13.21 -10.56 21.03
C LEU A 496 -12.69 -9.43 20.16
N ILE A 497 -13.50 -8.41 19.94
CA ILE A 497 -13.25 -7.32 19.02
C ILE A 497 -12.96 -6.06 19.84
N PRO A 498 -11.74 -5.51 19.77
CA PRO A 498 -11.39 -4.28 20.46
C PRO A 498 -12.05 -3.09 19.78
N ILE A 499 -12.62 -2.18 20.55
CA ILE A 499 -13.10 -0.86 20.13
C ILE A 499 -12.35 0.15 20.98
N VAL A 500 -11.36 0.80 20.39
CA VAL A 500 -10.49 1.74 21.08
C VAL A 500 -11.06 3.15 20.96
N LEU A 501 -11.19 3.83 22.09
CA LEU A 501 -11.64 5.22 22.18
C LEU A 501 -10.59 6.06 22.92
N LEU A 502 -10.34 7.26 22.43
CA LEU A 502 -9.34 8.17 22.97
C LEU A 502 -10.02 9.41 23.57
N THR A 503 -9.55 9.86 24.73
CA THR A 503 -9.93 11.16 25.27
C THR A 503 -8.95 12.21 24.74
N GLY A 504 -9.48 13.33 24.25
CA GLY A 504 -8.69 14.40 23.64
C GLY A 504 -9.28 14.75 22.29
N GLY A 505 -9.44 16.01 22.01
CA GLY A 505 -9.88 16.48 20.72
C GLY A 505 -8.76 16.38 19.69
N ASP A 506 -9.12 16.53 18.41
CA ASP A 506 -8.18 16.85 17.36
C ASP A 506 -7.22 17.91 17.87
N TYR A 507 -5.95 17.57 18.04
CA TYR A 507 -4.93 18.57 18.13
C TYR A 507 -4.94 19.27 16.77
N GLN A 508 -5.69 20.36 16.66
CA GLN A 508 -5.43 21.36 15.64
C GLN A 508 -4.02 21.86 15.92
N ILE A 509 -3.03 21.15 15.40
CA ILE A 509 -1.68 21.66 15.36
C ILE A 509 -1.73 22.76 14.32
N PHE A 510 -1.91 23.96 14.86
CA PHE A 510 -1.53 25.24 14.31
C PHE A 510 -1.46 25.35 12.77
N SER A 511 -2.58 25.81 12.18
CA SER A 511 -2.53 26.66 11.01
C SER A 511 -2.07 28.05 11.49
N GLU A 512 -0.80 28.34 11.51
CA GLU A 512 -0.21 29.65 11.31
C GLU A 512 0.86 29.60 10.23
#